data_9168e26a98f2c041118da3ace06cb4de
#
_entry.id   9168e26a98f2c041118da3ace06cb4de
#
_cell.length_a   1.000
_cell.length_b   1.000
_cell.length_c   1.000
_cell.angle_alpha   90.00
_cell.angle_beta   90.00
_cell.angle_gamma   90.00
#
_symmetry.space_group_name_H-M   'P 1'
#
loop_
_entity.id
_entity.type
_entity.pdbx_description
1 polymer ?
#
loop_
_entity_poly.entity_id
_entity_poly.type
_entity_poly.pdbx_seq_one_letter_code
_entity_poly.pdbx_strand_id
1 'polypeptide(L)'
;MCIRDSNTAVTSELCADKPNEVTRLSLLRAKFAENLAPAFEMAGHSSELFLMGLFSVLDLILDKPMDEALDMVKVSKNIREALIDDKGELAEVLDFIEHYERASWQEVSRQMILRNIDMNSVYNAYVDSLKWYRDLFAK
;
A
#
# COMPACT_ATOMS: atom_id res chain seq x y z
N MET A 1 12.59 -18.83 9.86
CA MET A 1 13.45 -18.45 8.74
C MET A 1 12.78 -18.77 7.43
N CYS A 2 12.90 -17.86 6.50
CA CYS A 2 12.24 -18.06 5.22
C CYS A 2 13.06 -18.96 4.29
N ILE A 3 12.34 -19.74 3.52
CA ILE A 3 12.97 -20.60 2.52
C ILE A 3 13.35 -19.72 1.34
N ARG A 4 14.55 -19.89 0.87
CA ARG A 4 14.98 -19.19 -0.32
C ARG A 4 14.88 -20.12 -1.51
N ASP A 5 14.06 -19.74 -2.44
CA ASP A 5 14.04 -20.45 -3.70
C ASP A 5 13.87 -19.46 -4.82
N SER A 6 13.95 -19.94 -6.04
CA SER A 6 14.10 -19.08 -7.19
C SER A 6 12.86 -18.26 -7.54
N ASN A 7 11.72 -18.64 -7.03
CA ASN A 7 10.49 -17.93 -7.39
C ASN A 7 9.91 -17.13 -6.24
N THR A 8 10.76 -16.79 -5.26
CA THR A 8 10.27 -16.15 -4.05
C THR A 8 11.05 -14.92 -3.67
N ALA A 9 11.48 -14.13 -4.63
CA ALA A 9 12.17 -12.88 -4.31
C ALA A 9 11.33 -12.01 -3.37
N VAL A 10 10.04 -11.88 -3.66
CA VAL A 10 9.15 -11.13 -2.79
C VAL A 10 9.01 -11.82 -1.44
N THR A 11 8.82 -13.13 -1.46
CA THR A 11 8.67 -13.89 -0.23
C THR A 11 9.91 -13.79 0.64
N SER A 12 11.09 -13.86 0.03
CA SER A 12 12.33 -13.74 0.77
C SER A 12 12.44 -12.41 1.48
N GLU A 13 12.06 -11.33 0.81
CA GLU A 13 12.05 -10.01 1.42
C GLU A 13 11.04 -9.92 2.55
N LEU A 14 9.84 -10.43 2.33
CA LEU A 14 8.77 -10.36 3.33
C LEU A 14 9.05 -11.23 4.55
N CYS A 15 9.87 -12.25 4.39
CA CYS A 15 10.19 -13.17 5.48
C CYS A 15 11.52 -12.88 6.14
N ALA A 16 12.18 -11.81 5.82
CA ALA A 16 13.44 -11.45 6.46
C ALA A 16 13.25 -11.31 7.97
N ASP A 17 14.26 -11.65 8.74
CA ASP A 17 14.21 -11.53 10.20
C ASP A 17 13.90 -10.10 10.61
N LYS A 18 14.49 -9.15 9.90
CA LYS A 18 14.19 -7.73 10.06
C LYS A 18 13.69 -7.21 8.74
N PRO A 19 12.42 -6.83 8.66
CA PRO A 19 11.91 -6.25 7.42
C PRO A 19 12.75 -5.02 7.06
N ASN A 20 13.11 -4.91 5.79
CA ASN A 20 13.80 -3.71 5.35
C ASN A 20 12.79 -2.58 5.15
N GLU A 21 13.29 -1.39 4.82
CA GLU A 21 12.45 -0.21 4.67
C GLU A 21 11.40 -0.40 3.58
N VAL A 22 11.75 -1.08 2.49
CA VAL A 22 10.81 -1.28 1.39
C VAL A 22 9.69 -2.23 1.80
N THR A 23 10.03 -3.32 2.50
CA THR A 23 9.03 -4.26 2.99
C THR A 23 8.09 -3.59 3.98
N ARG A 24 8.66 -2.81 4.90
CA ARG A 24 7.86 -2.09 5.87
C ARG A 24 6.90 -1.14 5.17
N LEU A 25 7.40 -0.38 4.19
CA LEU A 25 6.59 0.56 3.44
C LEU A 25 5.45 -0.17 2.71
N SER A 26 5.77 -1.29 2.08
CA SER A 26 4.78 -2.10 1.37
C SER A 26 3.64 -2.52 2.27
N LEU A 27 3.98 -3.08 3.43
CA LEU A 27 2.98 -3.59 4.37
C LEU A 27 2.15 -2.47 4.99
N LEU A 28 2.79 -1.37 5.36
CA LEU A 28 2.07 -0.24 5.93
C LEU A 28 1.14 0.40 4.92
N ARG A 29 1.58 0.55 3.67
CA ARG A 29 0.72 1.08 2.61
C ARG A 29 -0.49 0.18 2.38
N ALA A 30 -0.26 -1.14 2.38
CA ALA A 30 -1.34 -2.10 2.18
C ALA A 30 -2.42 -1.93 3.22
N LYS A 31 -2.03 -1.91 4.48
CA LYS A 31 -3.01 -1.83 5.56
C LYS A 31 -3.63 -0.44 5.67
N PHE A 32 -2.84 0.60 5.46
CA PHE A 32 -3.36 1.96 5.48
C PHE A 32 -4.41 2.16 4.37
N ALA A 33 -4.11 1.68 3.17
CA ALA A 33 -5.05 1.77 2.05
C ALA A 33 -6.34 1.00 2.35
N GLU A 34 -6.22 -0.20 2.90
CA GLU A 34 -7.38 -0.99 3.28
C GLU A 34 -8.23 -0.23 4.30
N ASN A 35 -7.57 0.36 5.30
CA ASN A 35 -8.27 1.10 6.35
C ASN A 35 -8.90 2.39 5.84
N LEU A 36 -8.39 2.95 4.75
CA LEU A 36 -8.94 4.17 4.17
C LEU A 36 -10.15 3.90 3.27
N ALA A 37 -10.45 2.64 2.97
CA ALA A 37 -11.55 2.31 2.07
C ALA A 37 -12.86 3.01 2.43
N PRO A 38 -13.33 2.98 3.68
CA PRO A 38 -14.58 3.67 4.00
C PRO A 38 -14.51 5.18 3.80
N ALA A 39 -13.36 5.79 4.11
CA ALA A 39 -13.19 7.24 3.98
C ALA A 39 -13.26 7.68 2.52
N PHE A 40 -12.81 6.83 1.61
CA PHE A 40 -12.84 7.11 0.18
C PHE A 40 -14.07 6.53 -0.50
N GLU A 41 -15.04 6.07 0.30
CA GLU A 41 -16.28 5.47 -0.20
C GLU A 41 -16.01 4.25 -1.08
N MET A 42 -15.02 3.47 -0.68
CA MET A 42 -14.59 2.28 -1.42
C MET A 42 -14.61 1.05 -0.51
N ALA A 43 -15.54 1.00 0.45
CA ALA A 43 -15.57 -0.10 1.42
C ALA A 43 -15.65 -1.47 0.77
N GLY A 44 -16.31 -1.56 -0.39
CA GLY A 44 -16.39 -2.83 -1.12
C GLY A 44 -15.12 -3.22 -1.86
N HIS A 45 -14.10 -2.37 -1.84
CA HIS A 45 -12.86 -2.60 -2.56
C HIS A 45 -11.65 -2.64 -1.62
N SER A 46 -11.88 -2.92 -0.34
CA SER A 46 -10.79 -2.92 0.63
C SER A 46 -9.70 -3.92 0.29
N SER A 47 -10.07 -5.09 -0.24
CA SER A 47 -9.09 -6.09 -0.64
C SER A 47 -8.21 -5.61 -1.79
N GLU A 48 -8.81 -4.94 -2.77
CA GLU A 48 -8.04 -4.38 -3.87
C GLU A 48 -7.11 -3.28 -3.39
N LEU A 49 -7.58 -2.47 -2.45
CA LEU A 49 -6.75 -1.40 -1.89
C LEU A 49 -5.56 -1.99 -1.14
N PHE A 50 -5.78 -3.06 -0.39
CA PHE A 50 -4.69 -3.74 0.29
C PHE A 50 -3.64 -4.21 -0.72
N LEU A 51 -4.07 -4.91 -1.76
CA LEU A 51 -3.14 -5.42 -2.77
C LEU A 51 -2.44 -4.30 -3.53
N MET A 52 -3.17 -3.24 -3.85
CA MET A 52 -2.58 -2.09 -4.52
C MET A 52 -1.45 -1.49 -3.67
N GLY A 53 -1.71 -1.30 -2.38
CA GLY A 53 -0.69 -0.77 -1.48
C GLY A 53 0.49 -1.71 -1.34
N LEU A 54 0.21 -3.01 -1.22
CA LEU A 54 1.25 -4.02 -1.09
C LEU A 54 2.18 -4.02 -2.30
N PHE A 55 1.61 -3.93 -3.49
CA PHE A 55 2.40 -4.01 -4.72
C PHE A 55 2.91 -2.66 -5.21
N SER A 56 2.63 -1.57 -4.49
CA SER A 56 3.04 -0.25 -4.94
C SER A 56 4.56 -0.06 -4.99
N VAL A 57 5.30 -0.91 -4.32
CA VAL A 57 6.77 -0.88 -4.34
C VAL A 57 7.35 -2.20 -4.83
N LEU A 58 6.53 -2.99 -5.54
CA LEU A 58 6.98 -4.30 -6.02
C LEU A 58 8.18 -4.18 -6.98
N ASP A 59 8.23 -3.09 -7.74
CA ASP A 59 9.35 -2.84 -8.63
C ASP A 59 10.66 -2.73 -7.86
N LEU A 60 10.63 -2.16 -6.66
CA LEU A 60 11.81 -2.04 -5.82
C LEU A 60 12.18 -3.39 -5.20
N ILE A 61 11.18 -4.16 -4.80
CA ILE A 61 11.41 -5.46 -4.18
C ILE A 61 12.04 -6.44 -5.18
N LEU A 62 11.52 -6.45 -6.41
CA LEU A 62 11.99 -7.37 -7.44
C LEU A 62 13.10 -6.81 -8.31
N ASP A 63 13.40 -5.52 -8.15
CA ASP A 63 14.41 -4.83 -8.96
C ASP A 63 14.10 -4.96 -10.45
N LYS A 64 12.85 -4.67 -10.81
CA LYS A 64 12.34 -4.75 -12.18
C LYS A 64 11.40 -3.59 -12.44
N PRO A 65 11.19 -3.21 -13.71
CA PRO A 65 10.14 -2.23 -14.02
C PRO A 65 8.79 -2.72 -13.50
N MET A 66 7.92 -1.79 -13.13
CA MET A 66 6.64 -2.15 -12.51
C MET A 66 5.80 -3.08 -13.39
N ASP A 67 5.77 -2.86 -14.70
CA ASP A 67 4.96 -3.71 -15.59
C ASP A 67 5.45 -5.15 -15.56
N GLU A 68 6.77 -5.37 -15.55
CA GLU A 68 7.33 -6.72 -15.47
C GLU A 68 7.08 -7.33 -14.09
N ALA A 69 7.22 -6.52 -13.03
CA ALA A 69 7.00 -6.99 -11.68
C ALA A 69 5.56 -7.47 -11.50
N LEU A 70 4.59 -6.71 -12.00
CA LEU A 70 3.19 -7.07 -11.86
C LEU A 70 2.81 -8.29 -12.69
N ASP A 71 3.53 -8.54 -13.78
CA ASP A 71 3.30 -9.75 -14.57
C ASP A 71 3.64 -11.02 -13.78
N MET A 72 4.48 -10.89 -12.79
CA MET A 72 4.88 -12.04 -11.97
C MET A 72 3.87 -12.41 -10.89
N VAL A 73 2.91 -11.52 -10.57
CA VAL A 73 1.99 -11.72 -9.45
C VAL A 73 0.56 -11.56 -9.92
N LYS A 74 0.01 -11.69 -10.86
CA LYS A 74 -1.39 -11.63 -11.31
C LYS A 74 -2.25 -10.70 -10.45
N VAL A 75 -2.41 -9.50 -10.92
CA VAL A 75 -3.25 -8.51 -10.25
C VAL A 75 -4.43 -8.15 -11.14
N SER A 76 -5.45 -7.55 -10.53
CA SER A 76 -6.62 -7.11 -11.28
C SER A 76 -6.22 -5.97 -12.21
N LYS A 77 -7.06 -5.75 -13.23
CA LYS A 77 -6.84 -4.65 -14.16
C LYS A 77 -6.81 -3.31 -13.42
N ASN A 78 -7.67 -3.15 -12.44
CA ASN A 78 -7.74 -1.89 -11.69
C ASN A 78 -6.44 -1.60 -10.97
N ILE A 79 -5.84 -2.60 -10.35
CA ILE A 79 -4.57 -2.43 -9.66
C ILE A 79 -3.46 -2.10 -10.66
N ARG A 80 -3.44 -2.81 -11.79
CA ARG A 80 -2.44 -2.57 -12.81
C ARG A 80 -2.54 -1.15 -13.36
N GLU A 81 -3.75 -0.69 -13.65
CA GLU A 81 -3.95 0.67 -14.13
C GLU A 81 -3.49 1.70 -13.11
N ALA A 82 -3.76 1.45 -11.84
CA ALA A 82 -3.35 2.38 -10.78
C ALA A 82 -1.84 2.48 -10.65
N LEU A 83 -1.16 1.36 -10.72
CA LEU A 83 0.29 1.33 -10.48
C LEU A 83 1.12 1.67 -11.70
N ILE A 84 0.63 1.39 -12.89
CA ILE A 84 1.38 1.67 -14.12
C ILE A 84 0.93 2.96 -14.79
N ASP A 85 -0.37 3.15 -14.92
CA ASP A 85 -0.92 4.29 -15.65
C ASP A 85 -1.33 5.44 -14.73
N ASP A 86 -1.27 5.24 -13.42
CA ASP A 86 -1.67 6.23 -12.42
C ASP A 86 -3.11 6.68 -12.65
N LYS A 87 -3.99 5.73 -12.93
CA LYS A 87 -5.39 5.99 -13.25
C LYS A 87 -6.33 5.23 -12.34
N GLY A 88 -7.51 5.79 -12.15
CA GLY A 88 -8.59 5.16 -11.41
C GLY A 88 -8.61 5.55 -9.95
N GLU A 89 -9.62 5.05 -9.25
CA GLU A 89 -9.83 5.41 -7.85
C GLU A 89 -8.73 4.87 -6.94
N LEU A 90 -8.17 3.70 -7.28
CA LEU A 90 -7.07 3.14 -6.50
C LEU A 90 -5.85 4.04 -6.55
N ALA A 91 -5.58 4.63 -7.72
CA ALA A 91 -4.45 5.54 -7.87
C ALA A 91 -4.65 6.80 -7.01
N GLU A 92 -5.87 7.24 -6.86
CA GLU A 92 -6.17 8.42 -6.03
C GLU A 92 -5.87 8.14 -4.56
N VAL A 93 -6.21 6.93 -4.10
CA VAL A 93 -5.91 6.56 -2.72
C VAL A 93 -4.40 6.47 -2.52
N LEU A 94 -3.69 5.88 -3.47
CA LEU A 94 -2.23 5.77 -3.39
C LEU A 94 -1.59 7.15 -3.37
N ASP A 95 -2.07 8.06 -4.21
CA ASP A 95 -1.56 9.43 -4.24
C ASP A 95 -1.74 10.11 -2.88
N PHE A 96 -2.90 9.94 -2.26
CA PHE A 96 -3.16 10.47 -0.93
C PHE A 96 -2.18 9.90 0.09
N ILE A 97 -1.96 8.59 0.05
CA ILE A 97 -1.05 7.92 0.96
C ILE A 97 0.38 8.44 0.79
N GLU A 98 0.82 8.61 -0.44
CA GLU A 98 2.16 9.10 -0.72
C GLU A 98 2.36 10.52 -0.19
N HIS A 99 1.37 11.37 -0.34
CA HIS A 99 1.44 12.72 0.22
C HIS A 99 1.46 12.69 1.74
N TYR A 100 0.70 11.80 2.33
CA TYR A 100 0.67 11.65 3.78
C TYR A 100 2.06 11.21 4.29
N GLU A 101 2.69 10.26 3.59
CA GLU A 101 4.01 9.77 3.95
C GLU A 101 5.08 10.86 3.88
N ARG A 102 4.95 11.76 2.91
CA ARG A 102 5.89 12.85 2.74
C ARG A 102 5.59 14.05 3.63
N ALA A 103 4.55 13.95 4.41
CA ALA A 103 4.09 15.06 5.25
C ALA A 103 3.74 16.30 4.43
N SER A 104 3.20 16.10 3.24
CA SER A 104 2.73 17.18 2.39
C SER A 104 1.34 17.60 2.86
N TRP A 105 1.30 18.26 4.02
CA TRP A 105 0.03 18.49 4.72
C TRP A 105 -0.93 19.41 3.98
N GLN A 106 -0.43 20.32 3.16
CA GLN A 106 -1.31 21.19 2.35
C GLN A 106 -2.09 20.35 1.35
N GLU A 107 -1.42 19.42 0.68
CA GLU A 107 -2.08 18.58 -0.30
C GLU A 107 -3.01 17.57 0.38
N VAL A 108 -2.58 17.01 1.52
CA VAL A 108 -3.41 16.11 2.30
C VAL A 108 -4.70 16.81 2.72
N SER A 109 -4.57 18.03 3.26
CA SER A 109 -5.73 18.80 3.70
C SER A 109 -6.65 19.15 2.53
N ARG A 110 -6.08 19.52 1.40
CA ARG A 110 -6.87 19.84 0.21
C ARG A 110 -7.72 18.65 -0.23
N GLN A 111 -7.11 17.47 -0.29
CA GLN A 111 -7.84 16.27 -0.70
C GLN A 111 -8.89 15.88 0.33
N MET A 112 -8.61 16.04 1.62
CA MET A 112 -9.59 15.74 2.65
C MET A 112 -10.80 16.66 2.57
N ILE A 113 -10.56 17.94 2.32
CA ILE A 113 -11.65 18.90 2.17
C ILE A 113 -12.50 18.57 0.94
N LEU A 114 -11.83 18.30 -0.19
CA LEU A 114 -12.54 18.01 -1.43
C LEU A 114 -13.38 16.74 -1.33
N ARG A 115 -12.93 15.76 -0.56
CA ARG A 115 -13.62 14.48 -0.40
C ARG A 115 -14.46 14.42 0.85
N ASN A 116 -14.46 15.47 1.65
CA ASN A 116 -15.19 15.52 2.92
C ASN A 116 -14.77 14.36 3.84
N ILE A 117 -13.46 14.17 3.95
CA ILE A 117 -12.89 13.11 4.81
C ILE A 117 -12.55 13.71 6.17
N ASP A 118 -12.91 12.97 7.22
CA ASP A 118 -12.66 13.39 8.58
C ASP A 118 -11.21 13.09 8.97
N MET A 119 -10.56 14.04 9.64
CA MET A 119 -9.18 13.87 10.08
C MET A 119 -9.02 12.65 10.98
N ASN A 120 -9.97 12.43 11.88
CA ASN A 120 -9.91 11.29 12.79
C ASN A 120 -9.93 9.96 12.04
N SER A 121 -10.69 9.88 10.94
CA SER A 121 -10.75 8.68 10.12
C SER A 121 -9.38 8.36 9.54
N VAL A 122 -8.68 9.38 9.03
CA VAL A 122 -7.36 9.19 8.46
C VAL A 122 -6.35 8.83 9.55
N TYR A 123 -6.37 9.55 10.66
CA TYR A 123 -5.46 9.30 11.76
C TYR A 123 -5.62 7.87 12.30
N ASN A 124 -6.87 7.46 12.53
CA ASN A 124 -7.13 6.12 13.05
C ASN A 124 -6.71 5.04 12.05
N ALA A 125 -6.94 5.28 10.75
CA ALA A 125 -6.51 4.35 9.71
C ALA A 125 -5.01 4.16 9.75
N TYR A 126 -4.26 5.25 9.91
CA TYR A 126 -2.80 5.19 9.95
C TYR A 126 -2.31 4.50 11.22
N VAL A 127 -2.85 4.89 12.38
CA VAL A 127 -2.45 4.29 13.65
C VAL A 127 -2.76 2.79 13.67
N ASP A 128 -3.92 2.40 13.14
CA ASP A 128 -4.28 1.00 13.08
C ASP A 128 -3.33 0.21 12.19
N SER A 129 -2.84 0.84 11.10
CA SER A 129 -1.86 0.16 10.25
C SER A 129 -0.55 -0.06 10.98
N LEU A 130 -0.13 0.91 11.81
CA LEU A 130 1.08 0.76 12.60
C LEU A 130 0.94 -0.34 13.64
N LYS A 131 -0.22 -0.42 14.29
CA LYS A 131 -0.49 -1.46 15.27
C LYS A 131 -0.51 -2.84 14.61
N TRP A 132 -1.15 -2.93 13.47
CA TRP A 132 -1.21 -4.17 12.71
C TRP A 132 0.20 -4.63 12.33
N TYR A 133 1.02 -3.71 11.85
CA TYR A 133 2.41 -4.04 11.47
C TYR A 133 3.20 -4.52 12.67
N ARG A 134 3.07 -3.81 13.80
CA ARG A 134 3.75 -4.21 15.03
C ARG A 134 3.34 -5.63 15.43
N ASP A 135 2.04 -5.92 15.41
CA ASP A 135 1.55 -7.22 15.83
C ASP A 135 1.99 -8.32 14.87
N LEU A 136 2.15 -8.00 13.60
CA LEU A 136 2.58 -8.96 12.60
C LEU A 136 3.97 -9.51 12.90
N PHE A 137 4.85 -8.69 13.44
CA PHE A 137 6.23 -9.06 13.72
C PHE A 137 6.53 -9.20 15.20
N ALA A 138 5.52 -9.18 16.04
CA ALA A 138 5.71 -9.19 17.51
C ALA A 138 5.89 -10.59 18.09
N LYS A 139 5.90 -11.61 17.28
CA LYS A 139 5.98 -12.99 17.79
C LYS A 139 7.38 -13.45 18.05
#